data_b4055e1d04080e78499d58b93251160f
#
_entry.id   b4055e1d04080e78499d58b93251160f
#
_cell.length_a   1.000
_cell.length_b   1.000
_cell.length_c   1.000
_cell.angle_alpha   90.00
_cell.angle_beta   90.00
_cell.angle_gamma   90.00
#
_symmetry.space_group_name_H-M   'P 1'
#
loop_
_entity.id
_entity.type
_entity.pdbx_description
1 polymer ?
#
loop_
_entity_poly.entity_id
_entity_poly.type
_entity_poly.pdbx_seq_one_letter_code
_entity_poly.pdbx_strand_id
1 'polypeptide(L)'
;MPSSSVAHDDRSITIKSKLPMPSLLALFTAGFLGILNETVPAGLLPKMSASLGLSESVAGQTITVYALATALTAIPLNAVLKNLGRRTLLVSALGVFAAANPVIALENSFTVILIARIAAGVAAGLIWSNIGGIAGRLVPENARGKAIAVALAGTPAALSLGLPAGTVLGDAAGWHATFGVMAALCVALIAWVSASVPNLAAEPMSAHVSFPSILRAPGVRTILWVVAGCITAHNLLYTYIEPLASRSGAGQIQWVLLVFGVAALLSIWATGQFVDPHHRGLMLVSSCLLGASAAVLAVAFVSPVVLYLGVAAWGLGFGGSATLFVTAGIRAAGTDEVQAAVVTVFNLSIAAGGVFGGLLLAGFGVTSIPWASTAIMVPTIATAVAGRRHAFPHWSRTPRTSPHSK
;
A
#
# COMPACT_ATOMS: atom_id res chain seq x y z
N MET A 1 -17.14 65.15 -21.72
CA MET A 1 -16.39 63.98 -22.19
C MET A 1 -16.81 62.80 -21.35
N PRO A 2 -17.48 61.75 -21.86
CA PRO A 2 -17.93 60.62 -21.05
C PRO A 2 -16.83 59.58 -20.96
N SER A 3 -16.57 59.13 -19.74
CA SER A 3 -15.69 58.02 -19.36
C SER A 3 -16.29 56.68 -19.82
N SER A 4 -15.64 56.00 -20.74
CA SER A 4 -15.98 54.62 -21.14
C SER A 4 -15.52 53.62 -20.07
N SER A 5 -16.49 53.04 -19.35
CA SER A 5 -16.27 51.88 -18.51
C SER A 5 -16.07 50.66 -19.40
N VAL A 6 -14.84 50.11 -19.46
CA VAL A 6 -14.54 48.81 -20.05
C VAL A 6 -15.05 47.75 -19.08
N ALA A 7 -16.16 47.11 -19.40
CA ALA A 7 -16.63 45.92 -18.73
C ALA A 7 -15.66 44.77 -19.05
N HIS A 8 -14.91 44.33 -18.05
CA HIS A 8 -14.15 43.05 -18.10
C HIS A 8 -15.17 41.91 -18.12
N ASP A 9 -15.35 41.32 -19.29
CA ASP A 9 -16.09 40.05 -19.45
C ASP A 9 -15.21 38.90 -18.95
N ASP A 10 -15.33 38.64 -17.64
CA ASP A 10 -14.61 37.53 -16.95
C ASP A 10 -15.34 36.19 -17.22
N ARG A 11 -15.40 35.82 -18.50
CA ARG A 11 -15.77 34.45 -18.87
C ARG A 11 -14.58 33.56 -18.61
N SER A 12 -14.41 33.09 -17.38
CA SER A 12 -13.54 31.96 -17.04
C SER A 12 -14.06 30.74 -17.82
N ILE A 13 -13.50 30.50 -19.00
CA ILE A 13 -13.70 29.26 -19.74
C ILE A 13 -13.10 28.15 -18.91
N THR A 14 -13.93 27.47 -18.14
CA THR A 14 -13.55 26.24 -17.42
C THR A 14 -13.34 25.15 -18.49
N ILE A 15 -12.13 25.11 -19.04
CA ILE A 15 -11.72 24.00 -19.90
C ILE A 15 -11.74 22.75 -19.04
N LYS A 16 -12.80 21.96 -19.13
CA LYS A 16 -12.84 20.59 -18.59
C LYS A 16 -11.79 19.79 -19.36
N SER A 17 -10.56 19.79 -18.89
CA SER A 17 -9.51 18.94 -19.44
C SER A 17 -9.94 17.49 -19.24
N LYS A 18 -10.18 16.77 -20.34
CA LYS A 18 -10.48 15.33 -20.29
C LYS A 18 -9.25 14.62 -19.71
N LEU A 19 -9.48 13.79 -18.70
CA LEU A 19 -8.43 12.94 -18.14
C LEU A 19 -7.89 11.99 -19.22
N PRO A 20 -6.58 11.81 -19.38
CA PRO A 20 -5.98 10.85 -20.30
C PRO A 20 -6.16 9.42 -19.76
N MET A 21 -7.41 8.92 -19.84
CA MET A 21 -7.79 7.63 -19.24
C MET A 21 -6.92 6.45 -19.67
N PRO A 22 -6.47 6.31 -20.94
CA PRO A 22 -5.61 5.20 -21.32
C PRO A 22 -4.30 5.16 -20.50
N SER A 23 -3.65 6.31 -20.30
CA SER A 23 -2.42 6.41 -19.49
C SER A 23 -2.70 6.19 -18.01
N LEU A 24 -3.79 6.75 -17.47
CA LEU A 24 -4.14 6.59 -16.06
C LEU A 24 -4.55 5.15 -15.73
N LEU A 25 -5.25 4.46 -16.62
CA LEU A 25 -5.59 3.05 -16.46
C LEU A 25 -4.35 2.15 -16.59
N ALA A 26 -3.38 2.51 -17.43
CA ALA A 26 -2.09 1.80 -17.47
C ALA A 26 -1.33 1.95 -16.15
N LEU A 27 -1.32 3.14 -15.53
CA LEU A 27 -0.75 3.36 -14.20
C LEU A 27 -1.52 2.63 -13.09
N PHE A 28 -2.85 2.64 -13.15
CA PHE A 28 -3.72 1.84 -12.28
C PHE A 28 -3.32 0.35 -12.34
N THR A 29 -3.18 -0.20 -13.56
CA THR A 29 -2.80 -1.61 -13.74
C THR A 29 -1.37 -1.88 -13.26
N ALA A 30 -0.44 -0.92 -13.38
CA ALA A 30 0.89 -1.05 -12.81
C ALA A 30 0.86 -1.12 -11.28
N GLY A 31 0.07 -0.28 -10.61
CA GLY A 31 -0.16 -0.35 -9.17
C GLY A 31 -0.87 -1.63 -8.75
N PHE A 32 -1.87 -2.06 -9.52
CA PHE A 32 -2.57 -3.34 -9.32
C PHE A 32 -1.60 -4.53 -9.36
N LEU A 33 -0.77 -4.65 -10.41
CA LEU A 33 0.21 -5.73 -10.52
C LEU A 33 1.32 -5.62 -9.46
N GLY A 34 1.69 -4.40 -9.05
CA GLY A 34 2.65 -4.17 -7.96
C GLY A 34 2.19 -4.80 -6.64
N ILE A 35 0.94 -4.50 -6.23
CA ILE A 35 0.34 -5.08 -5.02
C ILE A 35 0.10 -6.58 -5.20
N LEU A 36 -0.37 -7.03 -6.36
CA LEU A 36 -0.62 -8.45 -6.59
C LEU A 36 0.68 -9.26 -6.48
N ASN A 37 1.78 -8.77 -7.05
CA ASN A 37 3.10 -9.38 -6.89
C ASN A 37 3.53 -9.47 -5.42
N GLU A 38 3.23 -8.45 -4.61
CA GLU A 38 3.56 -8.42 -3.19
C GLU A 38 2.76 -9.45 -2.40
N THR A 39 1.45 -9.51 -2.63
CA THR A 39 0.49 -10.12 -1.70
C THR A 39 0.02 -11.53 -2.08
N VAL A 40 0.09 -11.92 -3.36
CA VAL A 40 -0.33 -13.25 -3.83
C VAL A 40 0.30 -14.41 -3.05
N PRO A 41 1.58 -14.39 -2.66
CA PRO A 41 2.14 -15.48 -1.85
C PRO A 41 1.41 -15.72 -0.53
N ALA A 42 0.80 -14.68 0.09
CA ALA A 42 0.04 -14.85 1.33
C ALA A 42 -1.19 -15.77 1.16
N GLY A 43 -1.89 -15.63 0.02
CA GLY A 43 -3.05 -16.46 -0.30
C GLY A 43 -2.70 -17.85 -0.83
N LEU A 44 -1.44 -18.10 -1.19
CA LEU A 44 -0.95 -19.36 -1.76
C LEU A 44 0.05 -20.09 -0.83
N LEU A 45 0.23 -19.55 0.38
CA LEU A 45 1.32 -19.95 1.29
C LEU A 45 1.39 -21.45 1.58
N PRO A 46 0.29 -22.18 1.93
CA PRO A 46 0.38 -23.59 2.18
C PRO A 46 0.73 -24.42 0.94
N LYS A 47 0.24 -24.00 -0.24
CA LYS A 47 0.56 -24.68 -1.50
C LYS A 47 2.02 -24.52 -1.89
N MET A 48 2.56 -23.31 -1.71
CA MET A 48 3.97 -23.03 -1.94
C MET A 48 4.83 -23.82 -0.96
N SER A 49 4.48 -23.83 0.35
CA SER A 49 5.22 -24.56 1.37
C SER A 49 5.22 -26.07 1.11
N ALA A 50 4.05 -26.64 0.80
CA ALA A 50 3.92 -28.07 0.51
C ALA A 50 4.70 -28.50 -0.75
N SER A 51 4.61 -27.74 -1.85
CA SER A 51 5.28 -28.08 -3.11
C SER A 51 6.80 -27.93 -3.03
N LEU A 52 7.30 -27.00 -2.22
CA LEU A 52 8.73 -26.74 -2.02
C LEU A 52 9.34 -27.56 -0.87
N GLY A 53 8.53 -28.34 -0.13
CA GLY A 53 8.98 -29.12 1.03
C GLY A 53 9.44 -28.24 2.20
N LEU A 54 8.83 -27.04 2.37
CA LEU A 54 9.22 -26.05 3.36
C LEU A 54 8.12 -25.89 4.43
N SER A 55 8.47 -25.27 5.57
CA SER A 55 7.46 -24.77 6.50
C SER A 55 6.83 -23.49 5.96
N GLU A 56 5.59 -23.22 6.36
CA GLU A 56 4.88 -21.96 6.03
C GLU A 56 5.64 -20.72 6.53
N SER A 57 6.32 -20.83 7.67
CA SER A 57 7.20 -19.79 8.22
C SER A 57 8.33 -19.43 7.23
N VAL A 58 8.97 -20.42 6.63
CA VAL A 58 10.05 -20.23 5.63
C VAL A 58 9.47 -19.70 4.33
N ALA A 59 8.38 -20.29 3.83
CA ALA A 59 7.72 -19.83 2.61
C ALA A 59 7.22 -18.37 2.73
N GLY A 60 6.76 -17.95 3.90
CA GLY A 60 6.33 -16.57 4.19
C GLY A 60 7.45 -15.54 4.02
N GLN A 61 8.73 -15.94 4.10
CA GLN A 61 9.86 -15.03 3.86
C GLN A 61 9.92 -14.50 2.41
N THR A 62 9.21 -15.13 1.48
CA THR A 62 9.03 -14.59 0.12
C THR A 62 8.37 -13.21 0.10
N ILE A 63 7.47 -12.92 1.04
CA ILE A 63 6.85 -11.61 1.22
C ILE A 63 7.83 -10.65 1.90
N THR A 64 8.50 -11.13 2.94
CA THR A 64 9.49 -10.36 3.71
C THR A 64 10.61 -9.80 2.83
N VAL A 65 11.26 -10.65 2.03
CA VAL A 65 12.40 -10.22 1.19
C VAL A 65 11.98 -9.24 0.10
N TYR A 66 10.76 -9.40 -0.45
CA TYR A 66 10.18 -8.45 -1.39
C TYR A 66 9.98 -7.06 -0.75
N ALA A 67 9.31 -7.00 0.39
CA ALA A 67 9.03 -5.75 1.11
C ALA A 67 10.33 -5.06 1.57
N LEU A 68 11.30 -5.84 2.07
CA LEU A 68 12.61 -5.33 2.48
C LEU A 68 13.38 -4.75 1.29
N ALA A 69 13.40 -5.45 0.16
CA ALA A 69 14.03 -4.96 -1.06
C ALA A 69 13.36 -3.67 -1.55
N THR A 70 12.02 -3.60 -1.52
CA THR A 70 11.27 -2.38 -1.85
C THR A 70 11.67 -1.21 -0.95
N ALA A 71 11.70 -1.42 0.37
CA ALA A 71 12.01 -0.38 1.34
C ALA A 71 13.44 0.16 1.19
N LEU A 72 14.41 -0.73 1.01
CA LEU A 72 15.83 -0.37 0.95
C LEU A 72 16.23 0.29 -0.37
N THR A 73 15.51 0.02 -1.45
CA THR A 73 15.90 0.46 -2.79
C THR A 73 15.08 1.61 -3.36
N ALA A 74 13.86 1.83 -2.87
CA ALA A 74 12.95 2.86 -3.41
C ALA A 74 13.61 4.26 -3.48
N ILE A 75 14.26 4.72 -2.40
CA ILE A 75 14.91 6.03 -2.36
C ILE A 75 16.24 6.04 -3.11
N PRO A 76 17.24 5.17 -2.79
CA PRO A 76 18.54 5.23 -3.41
C PRO A 76 18.52 4.95 -4.91
N LEU A 77 17.67 4.01 -5.36
CA LEU A 77 17.58 3.67 -6.76
C LEU A 77 16.98 4.80 -7.60
N ASN A 78 15.95 5.50 -7.07
CA ASN A 78 15.44 6.70 -7.73
C ASN A 78 16.47 7.82 -7.80
N ALA A 79 17.31 7.99 -6.78
CA ALA A 79 18.39 8.98 -6.80
C ALA A 79 19.45 8.64 -7.86
N VAL A 80 19.83 7.38 -8.01
CA VAL A 80 20.79 6.91 -9.03
C VAL A 80 20.19 7.04 -10.44
N LEU A 81 18.92 6.66 -10.62
CA LEU A 81 18.26 6.63 -11.93
C LEU A 81 17.53 7.95 -12.27
N LYS A 82 17.78 9.02 -11.54
CA LYS A 82 17.10 10.33 -11.68
C LYS A 82 17.13 10.92 -13.09
N ASN A 83 18.17 10.61 -13.87
CA ASN A 83 18.34 11.11 -15.23
C ASN A 83 17.54 10.34 -16.29
N LEU A 84 16.91 9.21 -15.93
CA LEU A 84 16.09 8.44 -16.83
C LEU A 84 14.66 9.01 -16.89
N GLY A 85 14.05 8.96 -18.08
CA GLY A 85 12.67 9.36 -18.27
C GLY A 85 11.72 8.47 -17.44
N ARG A 86 10.67 9.05 -16.90
CA ARG A 86 9.74 8.38 -15.99
C ARG A 86 9.06 7.14 -16.60
N ARG A 87 8.71 7.20 -17.91
CA ARG A 87 8.19 6.03 -18.63
C ARG A 87 9.23 4.92 -18.71
N THR A 88 10.48 5.24 -19.00
CA THR A 88 11.57 4.28 -19.09
C THR A 88 11.75 3.55 -17.75
N LEU A 89 11.74 4.28 -16.63
CA LEU A 89 11.82 3.67 -15.29
C LEU A 89 10.66 2.72 -15.01
N LEU A 90 9.43 3.11 -15.37
CA LEU A 90 8.24 2.27 -15.17
C LEU A 90 8.32 1.00 -16.05
N VAL A 91 8.68 1.14 -17.32
CA VAL A 91 8.82 0.01 -18.26
C VAL A 91 9.95 -0.93 -17.82
N SER A 92 11.08 -0.39 -17.35
CA SER A 92 12.19 -1.22 -16.81
C SER A 92 11.75 -2.01 -15.59
N ALA A 93 11.02 -1.40 -14.66
CA ALA A 93 10.51 -2.07 -13.48
C ALA A 93 9.49 -3.17 -13.82
N LEU A 94 8.58 -2.91 -14.76
CA LEU A 94 7.66 -3.92 -15.29
C LEU A 94 8.40 -5.03 -16.03
N GLY A 95 9.52 -4.72 -16.72
CA GLY A 95 10.41 -5.69 -17.35
C GLY A 95 11.04 -6.65 -16.33
N VAL A 96 11.46 -6.13 -15.17
CA VAL A 96 11.94 -6.97 -14.07
C VAL A 96 10.82 -7.88 -13.55
N PHE A 97 9.58 -7.39 -13.40
CA PHE A 97 8.43 -8.23 -13.02
C PHE A 97 8.17 -9.32 -14.09
N ALA A 98 8.21 -8.95 -15.38
CA ALA A 98 8.01 -9.87 -16.48
C ALA A 98 9.10 -10.96 -16.53
N ALA A 99 10.31 -10.68 -16.04
CA ALA A 99 11.41 -11.65 -15.94
C ALA A 99 11.37 -12.48 -14.64
N ALA A 100 11.06 -11.85 -13.50
CA ALA A 100 11.05 -12.50 -12.19
C ALA A 100 9.89 -13.49 -12.03
N ASN A 101 8.70 -13.14 -12.52
CA ASN A 101 7.52 -14.00 -12.38
C ASN A 101 7.64 -15.36 -13.11
N PRO A 102 8.18 -15.46 -14.35
CA PRO A 102 8.45 -16.77 -14.96
C PRO A 102 9.47 -17.59 -14.18
N VAL A 103 10.50 -16.94 -13.62
CA VAL A 103 11.47 -17.66 -12.78
C VAL A 103 10.75 -18.25 -11.57
N ILE A 104 9.90 -17.49 -10.87
CA ILE A 104 9.12 -18.02 -9.74
C ILE A 104 8.15 -19.13 -10.21
N ALA A 105 7.58 -19.00 -11.42
CA ALA A 105 6.62 -19.96 -11.97
C ALA A 105 7.25 -21.29 -12.41
N LEU A 106 8.53 -21.31 -12.73
CA LEU A 106 9.19 -22.50 -13.32
C LEU A 106 10.16 -23.19 -12.36
N GLU A 107 10.60 -22.48 -11.32
CA GLU A 107 11.64 -22.96 -10.41
C GLU A 107 11.06 -23.62 -9.15
N ASN A 108 11.76 -24.69 -8.73
CA ASN A 108 11.49 -25.36 -7.46
C ASN A 108 12.56 -25.05 -6.39
N SER A 109 13.61 -24.34 -6.75
CA SER A 109 14.64 -23.90 -5.81
C SER A 109 14.18 -22.67 -5.04
N PHE A 110 13.97 -22.81 -3.74
CA PHE A 110 13.55 -21.70 -2.88
C PHE A 110 14.54 -20.52 -2.93
N THR A 111 15.84 -20.79 -3.01
CA THR A 111 16.86 -19.74 -3.12
C THR A 111 16.69 -18.93 -4.41
N VAL A 112 16.42 -19.58 -5.54
CA VAL A 112 16.18 -18.89 -6.82
C VAL A 112 14.90 -18.07 -6.75
N ILE A 113 13.83 -18.62 -6.14
CA ILE A 113 12.58 -17.91 -5.89
C ILE A 113 12.83 -16.66 -5.03
N LEU A 114 13.62 -16.76 -3.95
CA LEU A 114 13.97 -15.60 -3.11
C LEU A 114 14.73 -14.52 -3.89
N ILE A 115 15.69 -14.90 -4.73
CA ILE A 115 16.42 -13.94 -5.58
C ILE A 115 15.47 -13.24 -6.54
N ALA A 116 14.56 -13.97 -7.19
CA ALA A 116 13.54 -13.39 -8.05
C ALA A 116 12.59 -12.45 -7.27
N ARG A 117 12.22 -12.80 -6.05
CA ARG A 117 11.41 -11.96 -5.14
C ARG A 117 12.13 -10.69 -4.74
N ILE A 118 13.44 -10.75 -4.45
CA ILE A 118 14.27 -9.57 -4.19
C ILE A 118 14.28 -8.66 -5.42
N ALA A 119 14.54 -9.20 -6.61
CA ALA A 119 14.54 -8.43 -7.86
C ALA A 119 13.17 -7.75 -8.11
N ALA A 120 12.08 -8.49 -7.90
CA ALA A 120 10.73 -7.94 -8.00
C ALA A 120 10.48 -6.84 -6.96
N GLY A 121 10.95 -7.00 -5.71
CA GLY A 121 10.86 -5.97 -4.67
C GLY A 121 11.60 -4.67 -5.05
N VAL A 122 12.80 -4.78 -5.60
CA VAL A 122 13.56 -3.63 -6.14
C VAL A 122 12.76 -2.90 -7.21
N ALA A 123 12.15 -3.64 -8.13
CA ALA A 123 11.32 -3.08 -9.19
C ALA A 123 10.05 -2.40 -8.64
N ALA A 124 9.43 -2.99 -7.61
CA ALA A 124 8.28 -2.40 -6.93
C ALA A 124 8.59 -1.02 -6.35
N GLY A 125 9.77 -0.85 -5.76
CA GLY A 125 10.23 0.45 -5.25
C GLY A 125 10.24 1.53 -6.35
N LEU A 126 10.63 1.20 -7.57
CA LEU A 126 10.56 2.11 -8.72
C LEU A 126 9.12 2.39 -9.17
N ILE A 127 8.25 1.39 -9.18
CA ILE A 127 6.84 1.56 -9.56
C ILE A 127 6.17 2.52 -8.60
N TRP A 128 6.25 2.28 -7.29
CA TRP A 128 5.57 3.09 -6.27
C TRP A 128 6.06 4.53 -6.22
N SER A 129 7.35 4.76 -6.39
CA SER A 129 7.91 6.11 -6.40
C SER A 129 7.59 6.91 -7.67
N ASN A 130 7.12 6.29 -8.73
CA ASN A 130 6.90 6.95 -10.01
C ASN A 130 5.41 7.11 -10.39
N ILE A 131 4.51 6.21 -9.99
CA ILE A 131 3.09 6.21 -10.41
C ILE A 131 2.42 7.56 -10.13
N GLY A 132 2.51 8.06 -8.89
CA GLY A 132 1.85 9.32 -8.50
C GLY A 132 2.42 10.53 -9.25
N GLY A 133 3.73 10.59 -9.40
CA GLY A 133 4.42 11.66 -10.12
C GLY A 133 4.07 11.67 -11.62
N ILE A 134 4.02 10.50 -12.25
CA ILE A 134 3.59 10.39 -13.66
C ILE A 134 2.13 10.85 -13.78
N ALA A 135 1.22 10.30 -12.97
CA ALA A 135 -0.20 10.62 -13.03
C ALA A 135 -0.48 12.13 -12.86
N GLY A 136 0.19 12.76 -11.89
CA GLY A 136 0.04 14.20 -11.64
C GLY A 136 0.55 15.09 -12.76
N ARG A 137 1.54 14.63 -13.54
CA ARG A 137 2.11 15.38 -14.68
C ARG A 137 1.38 15.18 -16.01
N LEU A 138 0.45 14.24 -16.07
CA LEU A 138 -0.36 14.00 -17.27
C LEU A 138 -1.51 15.00 -17.42
N VAL A 139 -1.78 15.81 -16.39
CA VAL A 139 -2.95 16.68 -16.32
C VAL A 139 -2.59 18.05 -15.73
N PRO A 140 -3.41 19.10 -16.00
CA PRO A 140 -3.27 20.39 -15.34
C PRO A 140 -3.44 20.30 -13.83
N GLU A 141 -2.95 21.31 -13.10
CA GLU A 141 -2.88 21.32 -11.64
C GLU A 141 -4.24 21.10 -10.95
N ASN A 142 -5.31 21.66 -11.48
CA ASN A 142 -6.68 21.50 -10.96
C ASN A 142 -7.24 20.06 -11.09
N ALA A 143 -6.62 19.20 -11.89
CA ALA A 143 -7.01 17.80 -12.09
C ALA A 143 -6.02 16.79 -11.46
N ARG A 144 -4.88 17.24 -10.91
CA ARG A 144 -3.81 16.37 -10.37
C ARG A 144 -4.32 15.36 -9.35
N GLY A 145 -5.08 15.82 -8.35
CA GLY A 145 -5.62 14.95 -7.33
C GLY A 145 -6.47 13.80 -7.88
N LYS A 146 -7.33 14.10 -8.86
CA LYS A 146 -8.16 13.08 -9.53
C LYS A 146 -7.33 12.09 -10.33
N ALA A 147 -6.32 12.56 -11.07
CA ALA A 147 -5.44 11.69 -11.85
C ALA A 147 -4.64 10.74 -10.96
N ILE A 148 -4.06 11.25 -9.86
CA ILE A 148 -3.34 10.44 -8.85
C ILE A 148 -4.29 9.43 -8.20
N ALA A 149 -5.50 9.84 -7.82
CA ALA A 149 -6.49 8.94 -7.22
C ALA A 149 -6.86 7.79 -8.16
N VAL A 150 -7.08 8.05 -9.46
CA VAL A 150 -7.35 7.00 -10.44
C VAL A 150 -6.17 6.03 -10.56
N ALA A 151 -4.94 6.55 -10.67
CA ALA A 151 -3.75 5.71 -10.79
C ALA A 151 -3.52 4.83 -9.55
N LEU A 152 -3.71 5.38 -8.35
CA LEU A 152 -3.50 4.65 -7.09
C LEU A 152 -4.67 3.71 -6.71
N ALA A 153 -5.84 3.85 -7.33
CA ALA A 153 -6.98 2.95 -7.11
C ALA A 153 -6.68 1.49 -7.54
N GLY A 154 -5.59 1.24 -8.27
CA GLY A 154 -5.08 -0.09 -8.55
C GLY A 154 -4.77 -0.90 -7.29
N THR A 155 -4.28 -0.26 -6.21
CA THR A 155 -3.99 -0.90 -4.92
C THR A 155 -5.22 -1.57 -4.29
N PRO A 156 -6.30 -0.85 -3.98
CA PRO A 156 -7.49 -1.47 -3.40
C PRO A 156 -8.15 -2.47 -4.35
N ALA A 157 -8.11 -2.24 -5.67
CA ALA A 157 -8.62 -3.19 -6.64
C ALA A 157 -7.82 -4.52 -6.62
N ALA A 158 -6.50 -4.47 -6.46
CA ALA A 158 -5.66 -5.67 -6.33
C ALA A 158 -6.01 -6.46 -5.06
N LEU A 159 -6.16 -5.79 -3.93
CA LEU A 159 -6.48 -6.45 -2.66
C LEU A 159 -7.90 -7.06 -2.65
N SER A 160 -8.88 -6.39 -3.29
CA SER A 160 -10.28 -6.84 -3.27
C SER A 160 -10.62 -7.83 -4.37
N LEU A 161 -10.02 -7.74 -5.54
CA LEU A 161 -10.32 -8.56 -6.70
C LEU A 161 -9.13 -9.42 -7.16
N GLY A 162 -7.95 -8.80 -7.22
CA GLY A 162 -6.75 -9.43 -7.75
C GLY A 162 -6.28 -10.59 -6.89
N LEU A 163 -6.20 -10.41 -5.59
CA LEU A 163 -5.73 -11.44 -4.67
C LEU A 163 -6.69 -12.64 -4.61
N PRO A 164 -8.02 -12.46 -4.42
CA PRO A 164 -8.95 -13.59 -4.53
C PRO A 164 -8.87 -14.30 -5.88
N ALA A 165 -8.80 -13.57 -6.99
CA ALA A 165 -8.67 -14.17 -8.31
C ALA A 165 -7.35 -14.96 -8.48
N GLY A 166 -6.25 -14.43 -7.95
CA GLY A 166 -4.95 -15.10 -7.93
C GLY A 166 -4.97 -16.39 -7.11
N THR A 167 -5.68 -16.40 -5.97
CA THR A 167 -5.83 -17.63 -5.15
C THR A 167 -6.72 -18.66 -5.84
N VAL A 168 -7.84 -18.24 -6.45
CA VAL A 168 -8.70 -19.15 -7.26
C VAL A 168 -7.90 -19.77 -8.40
N LEU A 169 -7.11 -19.01 -9.11
CA LEU A 169 -6.24 -19.52 -10.18
C LEU A 169 -5.20 -20.51 -9.61
N GLY A 170 -4.58 -20.17 -8.48
CA GLY A 170 -3.63 -21.07 -7.80
C GLY A 170 -4.29 -22.33 -7.24
N ASP A 171 -5.59 -22.29 -6.92
CA ASP A 171 -6.37 -23.46 -6.54
C ASP A 171 -6.65 -24.39 -7.72
N ALA A 172 -7.02 -23.80 -8.85
CA ALA A 172 -7.41 -24.54 -10.05
C ALA A 172 -6.25 -25.08 -10.87
N ALA A 173 -5.16 -24.31 -11.01
CA ALA A 173 -4.05 -24.60 -11.93
C ALA A 173 -2.68 -24.65 -11.25
N GLY A 174 -2.62 -24.58 -9.93
CA GLY A 174 -1.38 -24.53 -9.15
C GLY A 174 -0.81 -23.11 -9.01
N TRP A 175 -0.07 -22.86 -7.92
CA TRP A 175 0.49 -21.54 -7.61
C TRP A 175 1.45 -21.04 -8.69
N HIS A 176 2.14 -21.94 -9.40
CA HIS A 176 3.01 -21.64 -10.54
C HIS A 176 2.26 -20.90 -11.66
N ALA A 177 1.03 -21.35 -11.98
CA ALA A 177 0.20 -20.73 -13.01
C ALA A 177 -0.15 -19.27 -12.69
N THR A 178 -0.34 -18.94 -11.41
CA THR A 178 -0.62 -17.56 -10.98
C THR A 178 0.54 -16.63 -11.32
N PHE A 179 1.78 -17.02 -11.06
CA PHE A 179 2.97 -16.25 -11.43
C PHE A 179 3.16 -16.20 -12.94
N GLY A 180 2.86 -17.28 -13.67
CA GLY A 180 2.88 -17.31 -15.13
C GLY A 180 1.89 -16.31 -15.76
N VAL A 181 0.66 -16.25 -15.26
CA VAL A 181 -0.34 -15.25 -15.69
C VAL A 181 0.12 -13.84 -15.36
N MET A 182 0.69 -13.60 -14.17
CA MET A 182 1.23 -12.29 -13.80
C MET A 182 2.36 -11.86 -14.75
N ALA A 183 3.22 -12.79 -15.18
CA ALA A 183 4.26 -12.53 -16.19
C ALA A 183 3.65 -12.05 -17.51
N ALA A 184 2.64 -12.77 -18.02
CA ALA A 184 1.94 -12.40 -19.24
C ALA A 184 1.26 -11.02 -19.15
N LEU A 185 0.62 -10.74 -18.01
CA LEU A 185 0.01 -9.43 -17.75
C LEU A 185 1.06 -8.30 -17.69
N CYS A 186 2.25 -8.56 -17.12
CA CYS A 186 3.34 -7.58 -17.13
C CYS A 186 3.83 -7.28 -18.56
N VAL A 187 3.97 -8.29 -19.41
CA VAL A 187 4.36 -8.10 -20.83
C VAL A 187 3.30 -7.27 -21.58
N ALA A 188 2.02 -7.61 -21.41
CA ALA A 188 0.92 -6.84 -22.01
C ALA A 188 0.90 -5.39 -21.51
N LEU A 189 1.16 -5.18 -20.21
CA LEU A 189 1.21 -3.85 -19.62
C LEU A 189 2.41 -3.04 -20.09
N ILE A 190 3.56 -3.64 -20.32
CA ILE A 190 4.72 -2.97 -20.93
C ILE A 190 4.35 -2.38 -22.29
N ALA A 191 3.68 -3.15 -23.15
CA ALA A 191 3.20 -2.68 -24.45
C ALA A 191 2.21 -1.52 -24.27
N TRP A 192 1.26 -1.66 -23.35
CA TRP A 192 0.26 -0.63 -23.10
C TRP A 192 0.88 0.67 -22.55
N VAL A 193 1.75 0.60 -21.54
CA VAL A 193 2.47 1.76 -20.99
C VAL A 193 3.32 2.44 -22.07
N SER A 194 4.02 1.66 -22.89
CA SER A 194 4.86 2.18 -23.96
C SER A 194 4.07 2.94 -25.02
N ALA A 195 2.83 2.51 -25.30
CA ALA A 195 1.94 3.14 -26.28
C ALA A 195 1.18 4.35 -25.71
N SER A 196 0.79 4.32 -24.43
CA SER A 196 -0.16 5.31 -23.88
C SER A 196 0.49 6.34 -22.94
N VAL A 197 1.59 6.02 -22.25
CA VAL A 197 2.23 6.93 -21.31
C VAL A 197 3.35 7.71 -22.00
N PRO A 198 3.31 9.05 -22.03
CA PRO A 198 4.39 9.86 -22.63
C PRO A 198 5.68 9.71 -21.80
N ASN A 199 6.83 9.83 -22.49
CA ASN A 199 8.10 9.82 -21.79
C ASN A 199 8.37 11.20 -21.16
N LEU A 200 7.94 11.36 -19.93
CA LEU A 200 8.17 12.59 -19.16
C LEU A 200 9.63 12.68 -18.77
N ALA A 201 10.25 13.82 -19.01
CA ALA A 201 11.62 14.10 -18.59
C ALA A 201 11.76 13.93 -17.06
N ALA A 202 12.95 13.55 -16.63
CA ALA A 202 13.30 13.53 -15.21
C ALA A 202 13.10 14.94 -14.62
N GLU A 203 12.52 15.03 -13.43
CA GLU A 203 12.52 16.29 -12.69
C GLU A 203 13.86 16.43 -11.95
N PRO A 204 14.46 17.63 -11.99
CA PRO A 204 15.49 17.94 -11.02
C PRO A 204 14.88 17.77 -9.62
N MET A 205 15.49 16.95 -8.78
CA MET A 205 15.04 16.78 -7.41
C MET A 205 15.09 18.14 -6.72
N SER A 206 13.92 18.72 -6.38
CA SER A 206 13.84 19.92 -5.56
C SER A 206 14.71 19.76 -4.32
N ALA A 207 15.32 20.85 -3.84
CA ALA A 207 16.29 20.87 -2.76
C ALA A 207 15.84 19.95 -1.60
N HIS A 208 16.67 18.93 -1.31
CA HIS A 208 16.34 17.91 -0.34
C HIS A 208 16.06 18.51 1.04
N VAL A 209 14.83 18.38 1.49
CA VAL A 209 14.60 18.42 2.93
C VAL A 209 15.29 17.17 3.49
N SER A 210 16.30 17.34 4.30
CA SER A 210 17.07 16.20 4.80
C SER A 210 16.17 15.30 5.66
N PHE A 211 16.24 13.98 5.49
CA PHE A 211 15.48 13.02 6.30
C PHE A 211 15.53 13.30 7.82
N PRO A 212 16.70 13.66 8.40
CA PRO A 212 16.78 14.10 9.79
C PRO A 212 15.93 15.32 10.13
N SER A 213 15.74 16.28 9.22
CA SER A 213 14.91 17.48 9.50
C SER A 213 13.43 17.13 9.52
N ILE A 214 12.99 16.23 8.66
CA ILE A 214 11.61 15.69 8.67
C ILE A 214 11.32 15.01 10.01
N LEU A 215 12.25 14.17 10.50
CA LEU A 215 12.11 13.48 11.78
C LEU A 215 12.09 14.41 13.00
N ARG A 216 12.62 15.65 12.87
CA ARG A 216 12.58 16.65 13.95
C ARG A 216 11.26 17.40 14.02
N ALA A 217 10.44 17.37 12.97
CA ALA A 217 9.15 18.04 12.97
C ALA A 217 8.24 17.47 14.06
N PRO A 218 7.56 18.35 14.85
CA PRO A 218 6.71 17.91 15.95
C PRO A 218 5.60 16.97 15.48
N GLY A 219 5.46 15.81 16.13
CA GLY A 219 4.44 14.81 15.81
C GLY A 219 4.86 13.77 14.76
N VAL A 220 5.83 14.04 13.89
CA VAL A 220 6.23 13.08 12.83
C VAL A 220 6.71 11.75 13.41
N ARG A 221 7.56 11.74 14.42
CA ARG A 221 8.01 10.50 15.08
C ARG A 221 6.84 9.69 15.65
N THR A 222 5.87 10.36 16.25
CA THR A 222 4.65 9.74 16.78
C THR A 222 3.82 9.10 15.65
N ILE A 223 3.69 9.79 14.53
CA ILE A 223 3.00 9.27 13.34
C ILE A 223 3.71 8.03 12.81
N LEU A 224 5.03 8.10 12.61
CA LEU A 224 5.82 6.97 12.11
C LEU A 224 5.76 5.76 13.05
N TRP A 225 5.72 5.98 14.37
CA TRP A 225 5.51 4.90 15.35
C TRP A 225 4.13 4.24 15.19
N VAL A 226 3.07 5.04 15.01
CA VAL A 226 1.71 4.52 14.78
C VAL A 226 1.64 3.78 13.44
N VAL A 227 2.29 4.30 12.39
CA VAL A 227 2.45 3.60 11.11
C VAL A 227 3.10 2.24 11.32
N ALA A 228 4.26 2.22 12.00
CA ALA A 228 4.99 0.99 12.26
C ALA A 228 4.14 -0.06 12.99
N GLY A 229 3.46 0.33 14.05
CA GLY A 229 2.62 -0.58 14.82
C GLY A 229 1.42 -1.11 14.03
N CYS A 230 0.66 -0.23 13.37
CA CYS A 230 -0.50 -0.62 12.57
C CYS A 230 -0.12 -1.55 11.41
N ILE A 231 0.96 -1.22 10.68
CA ILE A 231 1.37 -2.00 9.51
C ILE A 231 1.98 -3.35 9.92
N THR A 232 2.78 -3.38 10.99
CA THR A 232 3.33 -4.66 11.50
C THR A 232 2.21 -5.57 11.98
N ALA A 233 1.24 -5.06 12.75
CA ALA A 233 0.10 -5.84 13.23
C ALA A 233 -0.77 -6.36 12.07
N HIS A 234 -1.03 -5.51 11.07
CA HIS A 234 -1.73 -5.90 9.85
C HIS A 234 -0.97 -7.02 9.12
N ASN A 235 0.33 -6.86 8.91
CA ASN A 235 1.11 -7.84 8.13
C ASN A 235 1.32 -9.16 8.86
N LEU A 236 1.38 -9.18 10.18
CA LEU A 236 1.32 -10.42 10.95
C LEU A 236 0.08 -11.23 10.58
N LEU A 237 -1.11 -10.60 10.64
CA LEU A 237 -2.36 -11.25 10.27
C LEU A 237 -2.41 -11.60 8.79
N TYR A 238 -2.03 -10.67 7.92
CA TYR A 238 -2.21 -10.80 6.48
C TYR A 238 -1.32 -11.87 5.84
N THR A 239 -0.03 -11.91 6.23
CA THR A 239 0.92 -12.89 5.71
C THR A 239 0.55 -14.32 6.08
N TYR A 240 -0.04 -14.51 7.27
CA TYR A 240 -0.37 -15.82 7.82
C TYR A 240 -1.88 -16.04 7.96
N ILE A 241 -2.70 -15.32 7.16
CA ILE A 241 -4.16 -15.42 7.19
C ILE A 241 -4.64 -16.81 6.76
N GLU A 242 -3.97 -17.44 5.82
CA GLU A 242 -4.38 -18.74 5.30
C GLU A 242 -4.18 -19.86 6.34
N PRO A 243 -3.02 -20.02 7.02
CA PRO A 243 -2.89 -20.92 8.17
C PRO A 243 -3.92 -20.68 9.27
N LEU A 244 -4.35 -19.44 9.47
CA LEU A 244 -5.37 -19.09 10.44
C LEU A 244 -6.77 -19.54 9.98
N ALA A 245 -7.10 -19.28 8.71
CA ALA A 245 -8.38 -19.59 8.10
C ALA A 245 -8.60 -21.13 7.97
N SER A 246 -7.56 -21.87 7.60
CA SER A 246 -7.64 -23.34 7.46
C SER A 246 -8.00 -24.03 8.78
N ARG A 247 -7.55 -23.49 9.93
CA ARG A 247 -7.91 -24.04 11.26
C ARG A 247 -9.28 -23.64 11.76
N SER A 248 -9.89 -22.59 11.19
CA SER A 248 -11.22 -22.13 11.59
C SER A 248 -12.36 -22.92 10.96
N GLY A 249 -12.09 -23.72 9.92
CA GLY A 249 -13.13 -24.33 9.09
C GLY A 249 -13.91 -23.32 8.25
N ALA A 250 -13.35 -22.14 7.97
CA ALA A 250 -13.99 -21.07 7.20
C ALA A 250 -14.15 -21.38 5.70
N GLY A 251 -13.76 -22.57 5.26
CA GLY A 251 -13.81 -22.96 3.85
C GLY A 251 -12.64 -22.41 3.06
N GLN A 252 -12.90 -21.96 1.84
CA GLN A 252 -11.85 -21.54 0.92
C GLN A 252 -11.36 -20.12 1.24
N ILE A 253 -10.03 -19.94 1.28
CA ILE A 253 -9.35 -18.68 1.64
C ILE A 253 -9.78 -17.49 0.78
N GLN A 254 -10.14 -17.69 -0.48
CA GLN A 254 -10.58 -16.62 -1.37
C GLN A 254 -11.78 -15.85 -0.83
N TRP A 255 -12.71 -16.50 -0.11
CA TRP A 255 -13.85 -15.82 0.50
C TRP A 255 -13.43 -14.94 1.67
N VAL A 256 -12.47 -15.40 2.48
CA VAL A 256 -11.90 -14.63 3.58
C VAL A 256 -11.20 -13.37 3.03
N LEU A 257 -10.40 -13.52 1.98
CA LEU A 257 -9.70 -12.42 1.32
C LEU A 257 -10.68 -11.46 0.60
N LEU A 258 -11.77 -11.99 0.02
CA LEU A 258 -12.81 -11.16 -0.59
C LEU A 258 -13.51 -10.29 0.46
N VAL A 259 -13.88 -10.86 1.60
CA VAL A 259 -14.49 -10.10 2.72
C VAL A 259 -13.56 -9.00 3.20
N PHE A 260 -12.26 -9.31 3.39
CA PHE A 260 -11.25 -8.30 3.72
C PHE A 260 -11.21 -7.20 2.66
N GLY A 261 -11.12 -7.56 1.39
CA GLY A 261 -11.00 -6.62 0.27
C GLY A 261 -12.21 -5.69 0.14
N VAL A 262 -13.43 -6.23 0.23
CA VAL A 262 -14.68 -5.43 0.20
C VAL A 262 -14.73 -4.48 1.39
N ALA A 263 -14.43 -4.96 2.59
CA ALA A 263 -14.38 -4.13 3.79
C ALA A 263 -13.32 -3.01 3.69
N ALA A 264 -12.15 -3.32 3.13
CA ALA A 264 -11.10 -2.33 2.89
C ALA A 264 -11.52 -1.27 1.87
N LEU A 265 -12.21 -1.65 0.79
CA LEU A 265 -12.77 -0.68 -0.18
C LEU A 265 -13.78 0.26 0.46
N LEU A 266 -14.69 -0.27 1.28
CA LEU A 266 -15.64 0.56 2.04
C LEU A 266 -14.92 1.55 2.97
N SER A 267 -13.85 1.09 3.64
CA SER A 267 -13.01 1.94 4.48
C SER A 267 -12.31 3.05 3.68
N ILE A 268 -11.74 2.73 2.51
CA ILE A 268 -11.10 3.71 1.62
C ILE A 268 -12.11 4.76 1.17
N TRP A 269 -13.29 4.32 0.75
CA TRP A 269 -14.37 5.23 0.35
C TRP A 269 -14.78 6.15 1.49
N ALA A 270 -15.06 5.60 2.67
CA ALA A 270 -15.44 6.37 3.85
C ALA A 270 -14.33 7.35 4.27
N THR A 271 -13.09 6.89 4.29
CA THR A 271 -11.93 7.75 4.60
C THR A 271 -11.83 8.89 3.60
N GLY A 272 -11.95 8.63 2.29
CA GLY A 272 -11.90 9.66 1.27
C GLY A 272 -12.98 10.75 1.42
N GLN A 273 -14.17 10.39 1.92
CA GLN A 273 -15.27 11.34 2.17
C GLN A 273 -15.08 12.17 3.44
N PHE A 274 -14.53 11.56 4.50
CA PHE A 274 -14.58 12.13 5.85
C PHE A 274 -13.21 12.51 6.43
N VAL A 275 -12.09 12.29 5.71
CA VAL A 275 -10.74 12.51 6.24
C VAL A 275 -10.48 13.98 6.61
N ASP A 276 -10.96 14.93 5.83
CA ASP A 276 -10.67 16.34 6.07
C ASP A 276 -11.32 16.88 7.36
N PRO A 277 -12.63 16.67 7.62
CA PRO A 277 -13.25 17.16 8.84
C PRO A 277 -12.98 16.29 10.08
N HIS A 278 -12.73 14.97 9.91
CA HIS A 278 -12.71 14.01 11.01
C HIS A 278 -11.43 13.16 11.09
N HIS A 279 -10.30 13.65 10.57
CA HIS A 279 -9.05 12.89 10.46
C HIS A 279 -8.66 12.14 11.75
N ARG A 280 -8.66 12.82 12.91
CA ARG A 280 -8.34 12.21 14.21
C ARG A 280 -9.32 11.09 14.58
N GLY A 281 -10.63 11.34 14.43
CA GLY A 281 -11.67 10.35 14.73
C GLY A 281 -11.52 9.11 13.90
N LEU A 282 -11.32 9.28 12.57
CA LEU A 282 -11.08 8.18 11.64
C LEU A 282 -9.80 7.40 12.00
N MET A 283 -8.71 8.09 12.35
CA MET A 283 -7.46 7.46 12.74
C MET A 283 -7.63 6.57 13.99
N LEU A 284 -8.33 7.07 15.00
CA LEU A 284 -8.60 6.30 16.22
C LEU A 284 -9.55 5.13 15.97
N VAL A 285 -10.66 5.35 15.24
CA VAL A 285 -11.60 4.28 14.87
C VAL A 285 -10.90 3.19 14.07
N SER A 286 -10.10 3.56 13.07
CA SER A 286 -9.31 2.66 12.24
C SER A 286 -8.36 1.81 13.09
N SER A 287 -7.57 2.44 13.95
CA SER A 287 -6.64 1.75 14.85
C SER A 287 -7.36 0.85 15.86
N CYS A 288 -8.48 1.31 16.45
CA CYS A 288 -9.27 0.52 17.40
C CYS A 288 -9.94 -0.68 16.72
N LEU A 289 -10.48 -0.53 15.51
CA LEU A 289 -11.04 -1.64 14.75
C LEU A 289 -10.00 -2.70 14.43
N LEU A 290 -8.80 -2.29 13.99
CA LEU A 290 -7.70 -3.21 13.75
C LEU A 290 -7.28 -3.94 15.04
N GLY A 291 -7.12 -3.22 16.15
CA GLY A 291 -6.76 -3.82 17.44
C GLY A 291 -7.85 -4.74 17.99
N ALA A 292 -9.12 -4.34 17.92
CA ALA A 292 -10.25 -5.14 18.36
C ALA A 292 -10.40 -6.41 17.50
N SER A 293 -10.25 -6.31 16.18
CA SER A 293 -10.28 -7.48 15.30
C SER A 293 -9.17 -8.47 15.62
N ALA A 294 -7.95 -7.99 15.86
CA ALA A 294 -6.83 -8.84 16.27
C ALA A 294 -7.13 -9.56 17.60
N ALA A 295 -7.69 -8.85 18.59
CA ALA A 295 -8.07 -9.42 19.88
C ALA A 295 -9.20 -10.46 19.75
N VAL A 296 -10.23 -10.19 18.95
CA VAL A 296 -11.33 -11.13 18.68
C VAL A 296 -10.80 -12.40 17.99
N LEU A 297 -9.94 -12.23 16.99
CA LEU A 297 -9.29 -13.35 16.32
C LEU A 297 -8.37 -14.13 17.28
N ALA A 298 -7.67 -13.47 18.20
CA ALA A 298 -6.82 -14.14 19.19
C ALA A 298 -7.60 -15.09 20.10
N VAL A 299 -8.83 -14.73 20.45
CA VAL A 299 -9.66 -15.51 21.38
C VAL A 299 -10.51 -16.55 20.67
N ALA A 300 -11.04 -16.27 19.49
CA ALA A 300 -12.15 -17.05 18.92
C ALA A 300 -12.05 -17.32 17.40
N PHE A 301 -10.86 -17.26 16.80
CA PHE A 301 -10.69 -17.49 15.34
C PHE A 301 -11.14 -18.90 14.88
N VAL A 302 -11.25 -19.86 15.77
CA VAL A 302 -11.68 -21.24 15.48
C VAL A 302 -13.13 -21.27 14.93
N SER A 303 -13.97 -20.28 15.29
CA SER A 303 -15.32 -20.14 14.71
C SER A 303 -15.24 -19.46 13.35
N PRO A 304 -15.80 -20.09 12.27
CA PRO A 304 -15.84 -19.46 10.95
C PRO A 304 -16.55 -18.10 10.95
N VAL A 305 -17.64 -17.97 11.69
CA VAL A 305 -18.42 -16.72 11.79
C VAL A 305 -17.55 -15.62 12.43
N VAL A 306 -16.85 -15.95 13.53
CA VAL A 306 -15.96 -14.99 14.21
C VAL A 306 -14.79 -14.61 13.32
N LEU A 307 -14.23 -15.56 12.56
CA LEU A 307 -13.17 -15.27 11.59
C LEU A 307 -13.65 -14.24 10.55
N TYR A 308 -14.80 -14.48 9.90
CA TYR A 308 -15.33 -13.56 8.89
C TYR A 308 -15.66 -12.18 9.45
N LEU A 309 -16.27 -12.09 10.62
CA LEU A 309 -16.55 -10.82 11.29
C LEU A 309 -15.26 -10.09 11.71
N GLY A 310 -14.28 -10.81 12.25
CA GLY A 310 -12.98 -10.28 12.58
C GLY A 310 -12.23 -9.74 11.34
N VAL A 311 -12.25 -10.51 10.25
CA VAL A 311 -11.63 -10.11 8.97
C VAL A 311 -12.32 -8.88 8.37
N ALA A 312 -13.66 -8.81 8.43
CA ALA A 312 -14.41 -7.64 7.99
C ALA A 312 -14.06 -6.39 8.82
N ALA A 313 -14.03 -6.51 10.15
CA ALA A 313 -13.63 -5.42 11.04
C ALA A 313 -12.18 -4.99 10.79
N TRP A 314 -11.29 -5.95 10.56
CA TRP A 314 -9.90 -5.69 10.19
C TRP A 314 -9.78 -4.95 8.86
N GLY A 315 -10.49 -5.37 7.81
CA GLY A 315 -10.53 -4.68 6.51
C GLY A 315 -11.04 -3.24 6.64
N LEU A 316 -12.12 -3.02 7.42
CA LEU A 316 -12.61 -1.68 7.74
C LEU A 316 -11.60 -0.84 8.52
N GLY A 317 -10.86 -1.44 9.45
CA GLY A 317 -9.83 -0.76 10.23
C GLY A 317 -8.58 -0.42 9.41
N PHE A 318 -8.23 -1.23 8.42
CA PHE A 318 -6.98 -1.07 7.66
C PHE A 318 -7.13 -0.28 6.36
N GLY A 319 -8.24 -0.43 5.62
CA GLY A 319 -8.34 0.04 4.23
C GLY A 319 -7.98 1.52 4.01
N GLY A 320 -8.45 2.41 4.90
CA GLY A 320 -8.17 3.85 4.82
C GLY A 320 -6.85 4.30 5.42
N SER A 321 -6.10 3.42 6.09
CA SER A 321 -4.95 3.80 6.93
C SER A 321 -3.82 4.48 6.17
N ALA A 322 -3.51 4.07 4.94
CA ALA A 322 -2.49 4.72 4.12
C ALA A 322 -2.79 6.20 3.88
N THR A 323 -4.04 6.53 3.54
CA THR A 323 -4.50 7.92 3.37
C THR A 323 -4.40 8.70 4.68
N LEU A 324 -4.80 8.08 5.80
CA LEU A 324 -4.74 8.70 7.12
C LEU A 324 -3.31 9.00 7.55
N PHE A 325 -2.37 8.06 7.33
CA PHE A 325 -0.96 8.23 7.68
C PHE A 325 -0.27 9.32 6.86
N VAL A 326 -0.46 9.29 5.54
CA VAL A 326 0.14 10.30 4.64
C VAL A 326 -0.42 11.68 4.96
N THR A 327 -1.74 11.80 5.14
CA THR A 327 -2.38 13.07 5.50
C THR A 327 -1.87 13.59 6.84
N ALA A 328 -1.73 12.73 7.87
CA ALA A 328 -1.15 13.11 9.16
C ALA A 328 0.28 13.61 9.00
N GLY A 329 1.10 12.88 8.24
CA GLY A 329 2.49 13.22 7.99
C GLY A 329 2.65 14.60 7.34
N ILE A 330 1.95 14.84 6.24
CA ILE A 330 1.97 16.12 5.51
C ILE A 330 1.52 17.27 6.42
N ARG A 331 0.44 17.08 7.18
CA ARG A 331 -0.04 18.10 8.12
C ARG A 331 0.94 18.41 9.26
N ALA A 332 1.66 17.40 9.76
CA ALA A 332 2.63 17.58 10.85
C ALA A 332 3.96 18.18 10.35
N ALA A 333 4.45 17.74 9.21
CA ALA A 333 5.73 18.20 8.65
C ALA A 333 5.61 19.51 7.85
N GLY A 334 4.41 19.84 7.35
CA GLY A 334 4.20 20.98 6.45
C GLY A 334 4.82 20.81 5.05
N THR A 335 5.19 19.58 4.68
CA THR A 335 5.85 19.26 3.41
C THR A 335 5.46 17.86 2.94
N ASP A 336 5.43 17.67 1.60
CA ASP A 336 5.07 16.38 0.99
C ASP A 336 6.22 15.35 1.09
N GLU A 337 7.46 15.77 1.35
CA GLU A 337 8.61 14.87 1.46
C GLU A 337 8.49 13.87 2.63
N VAL A 338 7.68 14.17 3.64
CA VAL A 338 7.35 13.21 4.72
C VAL A 338 6.72 11.93 4.21
N GLN A 339 6.08 11.96 3.04
CA GLN A 339 5.49 10.78 2.41
C GLN A 339 6.54 9.69 2.18
N ALA A 340 7.77 10.06 1.79
CA ALA A 340 8.86 9.10 1.61
C ALA A 340 9.20 8.39 2.93
N ALA A 341 9.21 9.12 4.06
CA ALA A 341 9.45 8.53 5.38
C ALA A 341 8.31 7.57 5.79
N VAL A 342 7.05 7.96 5.54
CA VAL A 342 5.87 7.10 5.79
C VAL A 342 5.95 5.83 4.98
N VAL A 343 6.24 5.91 3.67
CA VAL A 343 6.36 4.74 2.78
C VAL A 343 7.53 3.83 3.20
N THR A 344 8.66 4.40 3.58
CA THR A 344 9.81 3.62 4.06
C THR A 344 9.45 2.83 5.33
N VAL A 345 8.86 3.49 6.34
CA VAL A 345 8.44 2.83 7.57
C VAL A 345 7.35 1.79 7.29
N PHE A 346 6.43 2.07 6.37
CA PHE A 346 5.39 1.15 5.93
C PHE A 346 6.02 -0.16 5.41
N ASN A 347 6.95 -0.09 4.46
CA ASN A 347 7.61 -1.27 3.89
C ASN A 347 8.52 -2.01 4.88
N LEU A 348 9.25 -1.31 5.74
CA LEU A 348 10.02 -1.93 6.82
C LEU A 348 9.10 -2.69 7.79
N SER A 349 7.91 -2.15 8.05
CA SER A 349 6.93 -2.78 8.93
C SER A 349 6.28 -4.02 8.29
N ILE A 350 6.09 -4.02 6.96
CA ILE A 350 5.70 -5.23 6.21
C ILE A 350 6.76 -6.32 6.40
N ALA A 351 8.02 -5.99 6.17
CA ALA A 351 9.13 -6.93 6.35
C ALA A 351 9.21 -7.45 7.80
N ALA A 352 9.09 -6.55 8.78
CA ALA A 352 9.08 -6.91 10.19
C ALA A 352 7.91 -7.86 10.53
N GLY A 353 6.71 -7.60 10.02
CA GLY A 353 5.54 -8.47 10.19
C GLY A 353 5.78 -9.88 9.64
N GLY A 354 6.40 -9.99 8.45
CA GLY A 354 6.78 -11.27 7.86
C GLY A 354 7.80 -12.05 8.70
N VAL A 355 8.89 -11.39 9.13
CA VAL A 355 9.94 -12.01 9.96
C VAL A 355 9.38 -12.45 11.32
N PHE A 356 8.78 -11.52 12.05
CA PHE A 356 8.25 -11.82 13.39
C PHE A 356 7.13 -12.85 13.33
N GLY A 357 6.25 -12.76 12.32
CA GLY A 357 5.19 -13.73 12.12
C GLY A 357 5.73 -15.14 11.83
N GLY A 358 6.80 -15.24 11.01
CA GLY A 358 7.47 -16.51 10.76
C GLY A 358 8.07 -17.14 12.02
N LEU A 359 8.76 -16.33 12.83
CA LEU A 359 9.33 -16.78 14.11
C LEU A 359 8.24 -17.21 15.11
N LEU A 360 7.16 -16.44 15.18
CA LEU A 360 6.02 -16.75 16.06
C LEU A 360 5.31 -18.04 15.61
N LEU A 361 5.07 -18.19 14.31
CA LEU A 361 4.43 -19.37 13.74
C LEU A 361 5.28 -20.63 13.99
N ALA A 362 6.59 -20.54 13.79
CA ALA A 362 7.51 -21.65 13.99
C ALA A 362 7.67 -22.03 15.47
N GLY A 363 7.74 -21.05 16.37
CA GLY A 363 8.00 -21.30 17.80
C GLY A 363 6.75 -21.55 18.64
N PHE A 364 5.63 -20.90 18.30
CA PHE A 364 4.42 -20.86 19.15
C PHE A 364 3.13 -21.23 18.40
N GLY A 365 3.23 -21.51 17.10
CA GLY A 365 2.08 -21.88 16.27
C GLY A 365 1.19 -20.70 15.90
N VAL A 366 0.16 -20.98 15.09
CA VAL A 366 -0.65 -19.94 14.42
C VAL A 366 -1.44 -19.05 15.38
N THR A 367 -1.81 -19.56 16.56
CA THR A 367 -2.54 -18.79 17.59
C THR A 367 -1.75 -17.60 18.12
N SER A 368 -0.41 -17.67 18.06
CA SER A 368 0.45 -16.56 18.49
C SER A 368 0.33 -15.31 17.61
N ILE A 369 -0.05 -15.46 16.33
CA ILE A 369 -0.12 -14.38 15.36
C ILE A 369 -1.13 -13.29 15.78
N PRO A 370 -2.43 -13.60 16.01
CA PRO A 370 -3.38 -12.57 16.43
C PRO A 370 -3.09 -12.03 17.84
N TRP A 371 -2.51 -12.83 18.77
CA TRP A 371 -2.07 -12.33 20.08
C TRP A 371 -0.95 -11.31 19.97
N ALA A 372 0.06 -11.56 19.12
CA ALA A 372 1.14 -10.61 18.87
C ALA A 372 0.64 -9.33 18.21
N SER A 373 -0.28 -9.45 17.23
CA SER A 373 -0.93 -8.29 16.60
C SER A 373 -1.68 -7.45 17.64
N THR A 374 -2.42 -8.09 18.55
CA THR A 374 -3.11 -7.41 19.66
C THR A 374 -2.11 -6.70 20.57
N ALA A 375 -1.03 -7.38 20.98
CA ALA A 375 0.01 -6.81 21.85
C ALA A 375 0.68 -5.57 21.22
N ILE A 376 0.91 -5.56 19.90
CA ILE A 376 1.46 -4.42 19.18
C ILE A 376 0.43 -3.28 19.11
N MET A 377 -0.85 -3.60 18.92
CA MET A 377 -1.89 -2.56 18.77
C MET A 377 -2.17 -1.80 20.06
N VAL A 378 -1.99 -2.39 21.24
CA VAL A 378 -2.19 -1.71 22.53
C VAL A 378 -1.33 -0.45 22.65
N PRO A 379 0.02 -0.51 22.60
CA PRO A 379 0.86 0.69 22.66
C PRO A 379 0.67 1.61 21.45
N THR A 380 0.32 1.06 20.29
CA THR A 380 0.06 1.83 19.08
C THR A 380 -1.17 2.74 19.26
N ILE A 381 -2.28 2.20 19.76
CA ILE A 381 -3.51 2.95 20.04
C ILE A 381 -3.25 3.97 21.16
N ALA A 382 -2.57 3.57 22.23
CA ALA A 382 -2.19 4.49 23.30
C ALA A 382 -1.38 5.69 22.79
N THR A 383 -0.42 5.44 21.88
CA THR A 383 0.39 6.47 21.24
C THR A 383 -0.46 7.38 20.33
N ALA A 384 -1.40 6.81 19.55
CA ALA A 384 -2.32 7.59 18.72
C ALA A 384 -3.23 8.49 19.57
N VAL A 385 -3.73 7.98 20.70
CA VAL A 385 -4.55 8.76 21.65
C VAL A 385 -3.73 9.90 22.27
N ALA A 386 -2.50 9.60 22.74
CA ALA A 386 -1.60 10.59 23.34
C ALA A 386 -1.14 11.66 22.34
N GLY A 387 -1.05 11.34 21.07
CA GLY A 387 -0.56 12.22 20.00
C GLY A 387 -1.48 13.39 19.62
N ARG A 388 -2.43 13.75 20.48
CA ARG A 388 -3.48 14.75 20.22
C ARG A 388 -2.99 16.19 19.94
N ARG A 389 -1.80 16.56 20.38
CA ARG A 389 -1.29 17.92 20.24
C ARG A 389 -0.62 18.21 18.89
N HIS A 390 0.19 17.27 18.39
CA HIS A 390 1.05 17.51 17.22
C HIS A 390 0.87 16.47 16.10
N ALA A 391 0.63 15.20 16.44
CA ALA A 391 0.50 14.14 15.46
C ALA A 391 -0.91 14.03 14.87
N PHE A 392 -1.92 14.09 15.73
CA PHE A 392 -3.33 13.91 15.38
C PHE A 392 -4.21 14.98 16.06
N PRO A 393 -4.05 16.30 15.76
CA PRO A 393 -4.85 17.34 16.39
C PRO A 393 -6.31 17.30 15.95
N HIS A 394 -7.21 17.85 16.80
CA HIS A 394 -8.56 18.18 16.37
C HIS A 394 -8.50 19.42 15.48
N TRP A 395 -8.82 19.29 14.21
CA TRP A 395 -8.84 20.42 13.28
C TRP A 395 -10.21 21.10 13.35
N SER A 396 -10.24 22.28 13.97
CA SER A 396 -11.33 23.23 13.78
C SER A 396 -11.09 23.99 12.46
N ARG A 397 -12.16 24.21 11.69
CA ARG A 397 -12.15 25.00 10.43
C ARG A 397 -11.97 26.50 10.69
N THR A 398 -10.99 26.95 11.44
CA THR A 398 -10.64 28.38 11.47
C THR A 398 -9.55 28.61 10.43
N PRO A 399 -9.81 29.45 9.40
CA PRO A 399 -8.74 29.92 8.53
C PRO A 399 -7.71 30.64 9.42
N ARG A 400 -6.43 30.28 9.35
CA ARG A 400 -5.39 31.17 9.85
C ARG A 400 -5.47 32.44 9.00
N THR A 401 -6.05 33.50 9.56
CA THR A 401 -5.84 34.85 9.05
C THR A 401 -4.35 35.09 9.06
N SER A 402 -3.77 35.28 7.88
CA SER A 402 -2.38 35.68 7.72
C SER A 402 -2.14 36.99 8.47
N PRO A 403 -1.12 37.12 9.34
CA PRO A 403 -0.77 38.39 9.94
C PRO A 403 0.18 39.15 9.00
N HIS A 404 -0.34 39.58 7.84
CA HIS A 404 0.34 40.54 6.99
C HIS A 404 -0.68 41.52 6.43
N SER A 405 -1.05 42.48 7.30
CA SER A 405 -1.48 43.81 6.89
C SER A 405 -1.23 44.76 8.04
N LYS A 406 0.01 45.23 8.17
CA LYS A 406 0.32 46.58 8.66
C LYS A 406 1.67 46.97 8.06
#